data_ddaebd63e5e7c7095df67e65a064d4e3
#
_entry.id   ddaebd63e5e7c7095df67e65a064d4e3
#
_cell.length_a   1.000
_cell.length_b   1.000
_cell.length_c   1.000
_cell.angle_alpha   90.00
_cell.angle_beta   90.00
_cell.angle_gamma   90.00
#
_symmetry.space_group_name_H-M   'P 1'
#
loop_
_entity.id
_entity.type
_entity.pdbx_description
1 polymer ?
#
loop_
_entity_poly.entity_id
_entity_poly.type
_entity_poly.pdbx_seq_one_letter_code
_entity_poly.pdbx_strand_id
1 'polypeptide(L)'
;MRNISRTVALLLVCYPLLLLAQNPAGQLPTDQNSILNLYDAFGYQKRGTTLDWGFSALVRYNGKTILFDTGNSADGFAHNVKALGVDLKQVDIAVLSHRHYDHISGFDYMLKVKPAVKAYLPADEALGAPFRYTFSKDTKESLAGLPPEQLYFGGGVNSIDYKPGERFHGANQEFVPASREIAPGVYLIVTRSVMMGDFSVYPPNEPGHPDLAGFPELSLALKTEKGVVLITGCSHSKVEEIIRATKQYLGSPIELVEGGFHMFPYDTAYISNIAHLMKDDLGVRRVAPAHCTGNLAFKIFRDVYGENYNYAGVESEVMFPH
;
A
#
# COMPACT_ATOMS: atom_id res chain seq x y z
N MET A 1 -71.99 -11.24 -54.02
CA MET A 1 -70.56 -11.36 -53.83
C MET A 1 -70.10 -10.23 -52.91
N ARG A 2 -69.84 -10.49 -51.63
CA ARG A 2 -69.50 -9.47 -50.65
C ARG A 2 -67.99 -9.49 -50.46
N ASN A 3 -67.28 -8.41 -50.81
CA ASN A 3 -65.92 -8.16 -50.55
C ASN A 3 -65.74 -7.79 -49.09
N ILE A 4 -64.94 -8.59 -48.34
CA ILE A 4 -64.52 -8.30 -46.96
C ILE A 4 -63.09 -7.76 -47.05
N SER A 5 -62.97 -6.44 -46.84
CA SER A 5 -61.71 -5.78 -46.71
C SER A 5 -61.16 -6.04 -45.29
N ARG A 6 -59.97 -6.73 -45.17
CA ARG A 6 -59.27 -6.92 -43.90
C ARG A 6 -58.27 -5.77 -43.71
N THR A 7 -58.61 -4.89 -42.79
CA THR A 7 -57.68 -3.86 -42.31
C THR A 7 -56.70 -4.51 -41.31
N VAL A 8 -55.42 -4.56 -41.67
CA VAL A 8 -54.36 -4.98 -40.76
C VAL A 8 -53.90 -3.73 -39.99
N ALA A 9 -54.16 -3.68 -38.69
CA ALA A 9 -53.63 -2.66 -37.81
C ALA A 9 -52.18 -3.04 -37.36
N LEU A 10 -51.22 -2.24 -37.81
CA LEU A 10 -49.80 -2.36 -37.39
C LEU A 10 -49.65 -1.70 -36.01
N LEU A 11 -49.51 -2.49 -34.97
CA LEU A 11 -49.15 -2.02 -33.63
C LEU A 11 -47.63 -1.72 -33.61
N LEU A 12 -47.29 -0.43 -33.66
CA LEU A 12 -45.94 0.07 -33.38
C LEU A 12 -45.70 -0.03 -31.86
N VAL A 13 -44.93 -1.05 -31.46
CA VAL A 13 -44.42 -1.15 -30.09
C VAL A 13 -43.17 -0.24 -29.99
N CYS A 14 -43.38 0.96 -29.42
CA CYS A 14 -42.25 1.82 -29.02
C CYS A 14 -41.54 1.20 -27.81
N TYR A 15 -40.39 0.57 -28.03
CA TYR A 15 -39.44 0.28 -26.96
C TYR A 15 -38.76 1.58 -26.55
N PRO A 16 -38.80 1.98 -25.28
CA PRO A 16 -37.95 3.08 -24.83
C PRO A 16 -36.51 2.65 -24.98
N LEU A 17 -35.77 3.31 -25.85
CA LEU A 17 -34.32 3.27 -25.85
C LEU A 17 -33.85 3.84 -24.50
N LEU A 18 -33.50 2.97 -23.55
CA LEU A 18 -32.67 3.36 -22.43
C LEU A 18 -31.32 3.80 -23.02
N LEU A 19 -31.10 5.11 -23.10
CA LEU A 19 -29.78 5.68 -23.26
C LEU A 19 -29.00 5.28 -22.00
N LEU A 20 -28.24 4.21 -22.11
CA LEU A 20 -27.10 3.96 -21.18
C LEU A 20 -26.15 5.13 -21.39
N ALA A 21 -26.17 6.07 -20.46
CA ALA A 21 -25.16 7.10 -20.37
C ALA A 21 -23.80 6.37 -20.32
N GLN A 22 -23.03 6.49 -21.40
CA GLN A 22 -21.66 6.02 -21.42
C GLN A 22 -20.90 6.85 -20.38
N ASN A 23 -20.59 6.24 -19.23
CA ASN A 23 -19.64 6.81 -18.31
C ASN A 23 -18.33 7.05 -19.06
N PRO A 24 -17.76 8.26 -19.00
CA PRO A 24 -16.45 8.49 -19.56
C PRO A 24 -15.48 7.51 -18.89
N ALA A 25 -14.67 6.85 -19.72
CA ALA A 25 -13.84 5.72 -19.38
C ALA A 25 -13.23 5.81 -17.97
N GLY A 26 -13.60 4.87 -17.10
CA GLY A 26 -12.80 4.49 -15.94
C GLY A 26 -13.25 4.99 -14.57
N GLN A 27 -14.38 5.67 -14.41
CA GLN A 27 -14.92 5.89 -13.06
C GLN A 27 -15.84 4.74 -12.69
N LEU A 28 -15.40 3.91 -11.73
CA LEU A 28 -16.27 2.92 -11.10
C LEU A 28 -17.42 3.63 -10.34
N PRO A 29 -18.58 2.97 -10.15
CA PRO A 29 -19.63 3.48 -9.31
C PRO A 29 -19.06 3.90 -7.95
N THR A 30 -19.41 5.07 -7.47
CA THR A 30 -18.93 5.67 -6.21
C THR A 30 -19.32 4.88 -4.96
N ASP A 31 -20.13 3.86 -5.11
CA ASP A 31 -20.70 3.06 -4.02
C ASP A 31 -19.97 1.73 -3.76
N GLN A 32 -18.89 1.42 -4.48
CA GLN A 32 -18.16 0.17 -4.28
C GLN A 32 -16.87 0.39 -3.49
N ASN A 33 -16.66 -0.45 -2.48
CA ASN A 33 -15.42 -0.47 -1.73
C ASN A 33 -14.31 -1.11 -2.55
N SER A 34 -13.14 -0.46 -2.63
CA SER A 34 -12.02 -0.93 -3.46
C SER A 34 -10.68 -0.42 -2.96
N ILE A 35 -9.63 -1.13 -3.36
CA ILE A 35 -8.23 -0.71 -3.19
C ILE A 35 -7.59 -0.68 -4.57
N LEU A 36 -7.22 0.51 -5.03
CA LEU A 36 -6.50 0.74 -6.28
C LEU A 36 -5.02 0.95 -5.98
N ASN A 37 -4.15 0.07 -6.48
CA ASN A 37 -2.70 0.24 -6.35
C ASN A 37 -2.20 1.34 -7.30
N LEU A 38 -1.61 2.39 -6.72
CA LEU A 38 -1.11 3.56 -7.45
C LEU A 38 0.38 3.48 -7.75
N TYR A 39 1.15 2.74 -6.93
CA TYR A 39 2.61 2.76 -7.00
C TYR A 39 3.19 1.44 -6.49
N ASP A 40 3.95 0.77 -7.34
CA ASP A 40 4.62 -0.49 -6.99
C ASP A 40 5.75 -0.79 -7.99
N ALA A 41 6.62 -1.76 -7.66
CA ALA A 41 7.68 -2.26 -8.52
C ALA A 41 7.18 -3.20 -9.63
N PHE A 42 5.89 -3.54 -9.65
CA PHE A 42 5.25 -4.36 -10.67
C PHE A 42 3.83 -3.88 -10.97
N GLY A 43 3.33 -4.18 -12.16
CA GLY A 43 1.99 -3.73 -12.57
C GLY A 43 1.72 -3.89 -14.05
N TYR A 44 0.53 -3.48 -14.48
CA TYR A 44 0.09 -3.64 -15.87
C TYR A 44 0.65 -2.60 -16.84
N GLN A 45 0.91 -1.38 -16.43
CA GLN A 45 1.36 -0.25 -17.25
C GLN A 45 0.51 0.05 -18.50
N LYS A 46 -0.75 -0.40 -18.54
CA LYS A 46 -1.66 -0.21 -19.69
C LYS A 46 -2.15 1.23 -19.84
N ARG A 47 -2.16 1.96 -18.72
CA ARG A 47 -2.59 3.36 -18.63
C ARG A 47 -1.42 4.34 -18.67
N GLY A 48 -0.21 3.85 -18.93
CA GLY A 48 1.00 4.67 -19.01
C GLY A 48 1.61 4.98 -17.65
N THR A 49 1.33 4.18 -16.63
CA THR A 49 2.01 4.27 -15.32
C THR A 49 3.45 3.82 -15.43
N THR A 50 4.27 4.23 -14.48
CA THR A 50 5.65 3.78 -14.31
C THR A 50 5.75 2.87 -13.10
N LEU A 51 6.70 1.92 -13.16
CA LEU A 51 7.04 1.03 -12.05
C LEU A 51 8.27 1.59 -11.34
N ASP A 52 8.23 1.58 -10.03
CA ASP A 52 9.36 1.97 -9.20
C ASP A 52 9.24 1.30 -7.83
N TRP A 53 10.33 1.16 -7.12
CA TRP A 53 10.32 0.60 -5.78
C TRP A 53 9.53 1.49 -4.82
N GLY A 54 8.54 0.92 -4.13
CA GLY A 54 7.70 1.64 -3.20
C GLY A 54 6.25 1.17 -3.24
N PHE A 55 5.40 1.74 -2.39
CA PHE A 55 4.00 1.38 -2.33
C PHE A 55 3.09 2.60 -2.18
N SER A 56 1.95 2.57 -2.84
CA SER A 56 0.84 3.49 -2.59
C SER A 56 -0.47 2.88 -3.06
N ALA A 57 -1.51 3.03 -2.25
CA ALA A 57 -2.85 2.59 -2.58
C ALA A 57 -3.91 3.67 -2.31
N LEU A 58 -4.91 3.76 -3.19
CA LEU A 58 -6.12 4.55 -2.97
C LEU A 58 -7.25 3.62 -2.56
N VAL A 59 -7.76 3.85 -1.36
CA VAL A 59 -8.82 3.04 -0.76
C VAL A 59 -10.13 3.81 -0.81
N ARG A 60 -11.17 3.21 -1.39
CA ARG A 60 -12.54 3.69 -1.29
C ARG A 60 -13.29 2.81 -0.32
N TYR A 61 -13.85 3.41 0.71
CA TYR A 61 -14.57 2.69 1.75
C TYR A 61 -15.70 3.53 2.32
N ASN A 62 -16.93 3.06 2.17
CA ASN A 62 -18.15 3.69 2.70
C ASN A 62 -18.21 5.20 2.39
N GLY A 63 -17.97 5.56 1.12
CA GLY A 63 -17.99 6.95 0.64
C GLY A 63 -16.76 7.79 1.03
N LYS A 64 -15.78 7.23 1.74
CA LYS A 64 -14.50 7.89 2.03
C LYS A 64 -13.43 7.48 1.04
N THR A 65 -12.55 8.40 0.75
CA THR A 65 -11.35 8.18 -0.06
C THR A 65 -10.11 8.33 0.85
N ILE A 66 -9.38 7.24 1.01
CA ILE A 66 -8.19 7.18 1.87
C ILE A 66 -6.97 6.91 1.00
N LEU A 67 -5.96 7.75 1.11
CA LEU A 67 -4.65 7.51 0.50
C LEU A 67 -3.77 6.81 1.53
N PHE A 68 -3.28 5.63 1.20
CA PHE A 68 -2.36 4.86 2.04
C PHE A 68 -1.00 4.79 1.36
N ASP A 69 0.01 5.39 1.96
CA ASP A 69 1.37 5.59 1.44
C ASP A 69 1.43 6.34 0.09
N THR A 70 2.61 6.70 -0.37
CA THR A 70 2.80 7.62 -1.50
C THR A 70 3.99 7.27 -2.40
N GLY A 71 4.60 6.10 -2.23
CA GLY A 71 5.72 5.66 -3.07
C GLY A 71 7.03 6.38 -2.81
N ASN A 72 8.00 6.13 -3.68
CA ASN A 72 9.41 6.47 -3.53
C ASN A 72 9.79 7.87 -4.05
N SER A 73 8.96 8.49 -4.87
CA SER A 73 9.24 9.83 -5.39
C SER A 73 7.97 10.64 -5.65
N ALA A 74 8.06 11.94 -5.42
CA ALA A 74 6.95 12.88 -5.68
C ALA A 74 6.56 12.91 -7.16
N ASP A 75 7.54 12.87 -8.06
CA ASP A 75 7.31 12.92 -9.51
C ASP A 75 6.71 11.61 -10.03
N GLY A 76 7.22 10.46 -9.58
CA GLY A 76 6.67 9.13 -9.93
C GLY A 76 5.24 8.96 -9.42
N PHE A 77 4.97 9.36 -8.19
CA PHE A 77 3.64 9.35 -7.63
C PHE A 77 2.68 10.27 -8.40
N ALA A 78 3.11 11.51 -8.67
CA ALA A 78 2.32 12.47 -9.46
C ALA A 78 2.01 11.93 -10.86
N HIS A 79 3.00 11.30 -11.50
CA HIS A 79 2.83 10.69 -12.82
C HIS A 79 1.78 9.59 -12.81
N ASN A 80 1.88 8.64 -11.87
CA ASN A 80 0.95 7.52 -11.77
C ASN A 80 -0.46 7.96 -11.41
N VAL A 81 -0.60 8.85 -10.43
CA VAL A 81 -1.89 9.46 -10.06
C VAL A 81 -2.58 10.10 -11.27
N LYS A 82 -1.82 10.85 -12.08
CA LYS A 82 -2.34 11.49 -13.29
C LYS A 82 -2.71 10.44 -14.36
N ALA A 83 -1.85 9.47 -14.61
CA ALA A 83 -2.08 8.40 -15.59
C ALA A 83 -3.34 7.57 -15.23
N LEU A 84 -3.57 7.35 -13.93
CA LEU A 84 -4.74 6.65 -13.41
C LEU A 84 -6.01 7.51 -13.34
N GLY A 85 -5.89 8.82 -13.57
CA GLY A 85 -7.02 9.76 -13.50
C GLY A 85 -7.55 9.96 -12.07
N VAL A 86 -6.69 9.81 -11.07
CA VAL A 86 -7.04 9.98 -9.66
C VAL A 86 -7.02 11.47 -9.29
N ASP A 87 -8.11 11.98 -8.74
CA ASP A 87 -8.18 13.34 -8.20
C ASP A 87 -7.85 13.33 -6.70
N LEU A 88 -6.62 13.69 -6.37
CA LEU A 88 -6.17 13.75 -4.97
C LEU A 88 -6.90 14.81 -4.12
N LYS A 89 -7.63 15.74 -4.71
CA LYS A 89 -8.47 16.68 -3.97
C LYS A 89 -9.64 15.98 -3.27
N GLN A 90 -10.03 14.80 -3.75
CA GLN A 90 -11.09 13.97 -3.17
C GLN A 90 -10.59 13.12 -2.00
N VAL A 91 -9.30 13.06 -1.71
CA VAL A 91 -8.76 12.30 -0.58
C VAL A 91 -9.20 12.95 0.74
N ASP A 92 -9.97 12.21 1.55
CA ASP A 92 -10.41 12.66 2.86
C ASP A 92 -9.32 12.51 3.92
N ILE A 93 -8.61 11.40 3.85
CA ILE A 93 -7.61 10.98 4.83
C ILE A 93 -6.38 10.45 4.09
N ALA A 94 -5.20 10.85 4.53
CA ALA A 94 -3.94 10.22 4.16
C ALA A 94 -3.37 9.45 5.36
N VAL A 95 -2.79 8.29 5.11
CA VAL A 95 -2.10 7.48 6.11
C VAL A 95 -0.71 7.16 5.58
N LEU A 96 0.32 7.47 6.36
CA LEU A 96 1.69 7.03 6.08
C LEU A 96 2.02 5.89 7.03
N SER A 97 2.38 4.74 6.46
CA SER A 97 2.52 3.50 7.24
C SER A 97 3.74 3.51 8.16
N HIS A 98 4.89 3.94 7.67
CA HIS A 98 6.14 3.95 8.42
C HIS A 98 7.18 4.91 7.81
N ARG A 99 8.35 5.00 8.42
CA ARG A 99 9.39 6.00 8.11
C ARG A 99 10.12 5.87 6.78
N HIS A 100 10.01 4.74 6.07
CA HIS A 100 10.80 4.49 4.87
C HIS A 100 10.38 5.39 3.69
N TYR A 101 11.39 5.83 2.92
CA TYR A 101 11.19 6.82 1.85
C TYR A 101 10.30 6.31 0.72
N ASP A 102 10.37 5.03 0.43
CA ASP A 102 9.58 4.35 -0.58
C ASP A 102 8.08 4.25 -0.25
N HIS A 103 7.69 4.79 0.91
CA HIS A 103 6.29 4.94 1.35
C HIS A 103 5.86 6.40 1.52
N ILE A 104 6.80 7.30 1.82
CA ILE A 104 6.46 8.67 2.21
C ILE A 104 6.91 9.74 1.21
N SER A 105 7.76 9.42 0.23
CA SER A 105 8.38 10.43 -0.64
C SER A 105 7.41 11.15 -1.56
N GLY A 106 6.31 10.52 -1.96
CA GLY A 106 5.26 11.15 -2.75
C GLY A 106 4.35 12.08 -1.96
N PHE A 107 4.42 12.09 -0.62
CA PHE A 107 3.51 12.89 0.21
C PHE A 107 3.69 14.39 0.00
N ASP A 108 4.88 14.84 -0.40
CA ASP A 108 5.11 16.24 -0.80
C ASP A 108 4.19 16.67 -1.96
N TYR A 109 3.93 15.75 -2.92
CA TYR A 109 2.98 16.03 -3.99
C TYR A 109 1.54 16.05 -3.50
N MET A 110 1.17 15.15 -2.59
CA MET A 110 -0.15 15.18 -1.93
C MET A 110 -0.39 16.53 -1.24
N LEU A 111 0.57 17.02 -0.45
CA LEU A 111 0.49 18.31 0.23
C LEU A 111 0.44 19.50 -0.74
N LYS A 112 1.13 19.41 -1.87
CA LYS A 112 1.04 20.43 -2.93
C LYS A 112 -0.37 20.52 -3.54
N VAL A 113 -1.06 19.38 -3.70
CA VAL A 113 -2.42 19.32 -4.26
C VAL A 113 -3.49 19.66 -3.23
N LYS A 114 -3.34 19.17 -2.00
CA LYS A 114 -4.28 19.37 -0.89
C LYS A 114 -3.53 19.64 0.42
N PRO A 115 -3.07 20.88 0.66
CA PRO A 115 -2.24 21.22 1.85
C PRO A 115 -2.89 20.92 3.18
N ALA A 116 -4.22 20.98 3.25
CA ALA A 116 -5.00 20.75 4.48
C ALA A 116 -5.51 19.31 4.64
N VAL A 117 -5.00 18.35 3.85
CA VAL A 117 -5.41 16.94 4.00
C VAL A 117 -5.15 16.47 5.42
N LYS A 118 -6.14 15.79 6.02
CA LYS A 118 -5.92 15.13 7.31
C LYS A 118 -4.98 13.94 7.10
N ALA A 119 -3.84 13.95 7.77
CA ALA A 119 -2.82 12.90 7.65
C ALA A 119 -2.57 12.23 9.00
N TYR A 120 -2.51 10.90 9.00
CA TYR A 120 -2.12 10.09 10.14
C TYR A 120 -0.76 9.45 9.89
N LEU A 121 0.13 9.59 10.85
CA LEU A 121 1.52 9.14 10.79
C LEU A 121 1.82 8.29 12.03
N PRO A 122 2.73 7.30 11.95
CA PRO A 122 3.17 6.60 13.15
C PRO A 122 3.82 7.57 14.13
N ALA A 123 3.66 7.33 15.43
CA ALA A 123 4.34 8.09 16.48
C ALA A 123 5.83 7.67 16.52
N ASP A 124 6.54 8.06 15.49
CA ASP A 124 7.93 7.74 15.22
C ASP A 124 8.74 9.04 15.18
N GLU A 125 9.59 9.24 16.18
CA GLU A 125 10.41 10.46 16.29
C GLU A 125 11.41 10.60 15.12
N ALA A 126 11.75 9.51 14.45
CA ALA A 126 12.62 9.53 13.28
C ALA A 126 11.87 9.62 11.94
N LEU A 127 10.53 9.70 11.95
CA LEU A 127 9.77 9.90 10.71
C LEU A 127 10.07 11.28 10.13
N GLY A 128 10.65 11.29 8.92
CA GLY A 128 11.12 12.50 8.28
C GLY A 128 12.35 13.13 8.94
N ALA A 129 12.91 12.51 9.99
CA ALA A 129 14.11 12.99 10.64
C ALA A 129 15.37 12.71 9.80
N PRO A 130 16.43 13.53 9.95
CA PRO A 130 17.71 13.18 9.35
C PRO A 130 18.20 11.89 9.95
N PHE A 131 18.67 11.01 9.10
CA PHE A 131 19.50 9.92 9.58
C PHE A 131 20.73 9.79 8.71
N ARG A 132 21.80 9.26 9.30
CA ARG A 132 23.02 8.97 8.60
C ARG A 132 23.10 7.47 8.38
N TYR A 133 23.20 7.07 7.12
CA TYR A 133 23.57 5.72 6.76
C TYR A 133 25.09 5.66 6.62
N THR A 134 25.74 4.84 7.42
CA THR A 134 27.21 4.65 7.38
C THR A 134 27.52 3.28 6.83
N PHE A 135 28.39 3.22 5.82
CA PHE A 135 28.94 1.98 5.28
C PHE A 135 30.12 1.52 6.15
N SER A 136 29.89 1.32 7.44
CA SER A 136 30.96 1.10 8.43
C SER A 136 31.70 -0.23 8.26
N LYS A 137 31.16 -1.15 7.47
CA LYS A 137 31.82 -2.42 7.14
C LYS A 137 32.74 -2.32 5.93
N ASP A 138 32.66 -1.22 5.18
CA ASP A 138 33.50 -0.99 4.03
C ASP A 138 34.83 -0.42 4.51
N THR A 139 35.86 -1.26 4.49
CA THR A 139 37.23 -0.82 4.71
C THR A 139 37.92 -0.64 3.36
N LYS A 140 39.03 0.13 3.34
CA LYS A 140 39.84 0.25 2.11
C LYS A 140 40.31 -1.12 1.61
N GLU A 141 40.55 -2.04 2.51
CA GLU A 141 40.99 -3.41 2.21
C GLU A 141 39.84 -4.25 1.64
N SER A 142 38.60 -4.10 2.16
CA SER A 142 37.43 -4.84 1.67
C SER A 142 36.99 -4.37 0.29
N LEU A 143 37.26 -3.10 -0.06
CA LEU A 143 36.97 -2.52 -1.35
C LEU A 143 38.13 -2.61 -2.35
N ALA A 144 39.29 -3.11 -1.91
CA ALA A 144 40.46 -3.23 -2.78
C ALA A 144 40.17 -4.10 -3.99
N GLY A 145 40.48 -3.59 -5.17
CA GLY A 145 40.24 -4.29 -6.44
C GLY A 145 38.87 -4.09 -7.10
N LEU A 146 37.96 -3.38 -6.44
CA LEU A 146 36.73 -2.96 -7.08
C LEU A 146 37.00 -1.70 -7.93
N PRO A 147 36.56 -1.66 -9.20
CA PRO A 147 36.66 -0.48 -10.01
C PRO A 147 35.75 0.65 -9.47
N PRO A 148 36.13 1.92 -9.64
CA PRO A 148 35.38 3.05 -9.07
C PRO A 148 33.89 3.08 -9.40
N GLU A 149 33.50 2.63 -10.60
CA GLU A 149 32.10 2.54 -11.05
C GLU A 149 31.28 1.47 -10.32
N GLN A 150 31.90 0.59 -9.58
CA GLN A 150 31.23 -0.39 -8.71
C GLN A 150 31.18 0.04 -7.25
N LEU A 151 31.77 1.19 -6.92
CA LEU A 151 31.76 1.75 -5.59
C LEU A 151 30.67 2.81 -5.47
N TYR A 152 29.95 2.79 -4.38
CA TYR A 152 29.04 3.89 -4.06
C TYR A 152 29.83 5.22 -4.07
N PHE A 153 29.35 6.18 -4.85
CA PHE A 153 29.96 7.50 -4.99
C PHE A 153 31.46 7.45 -5.35
N GLY A 154 31.87 6.42 -6.11
CA GLY A 154 33.27 6.22 -6.50
C GLY A 154 34.21 5.92 -5.35
N GLY A 155 33.68 5.44 -4.22
CA GLY A 155 34.46 5.18 -3.00
C GLY A 155 34.82 6.43 -2.19
N GLY A 156 34.31 7.61 -2.59
CA GLY A 156 34.59 8.88 -1.94
C GLY A 156 33.73 9.19 -0.72
N VAL A 157 32.69 8.39 -0.48
CA VAL A 157 31.74 8.62 0.62
C VAL A 157 31.50 7.30 1.36
N ASN A 158 31.69 7.30 2.64
CA ASN A 158 31.41 6.16 3.52
C ASN A 158 30.14 6.35 4.36
N SER A 159 29.43 7.44 4.17
CA SER A 159 28.13 7.69 4.80
C SER A 159 27.26 8.58 3.94
N ILE A 160 25.95 8.39 4.04
CA ILE A 160 24.92 9.22 3.40
C ILE A 160 24.10 9.86 4.50
N ASP A 161 24.04 11.19 4.48
CA ASP A 161 23.16 11.96 5.36
C ASP A 161 21.80 12.14 4.68
N TYR A 162 20.78 11.54 5.23
CA TYR A 162 19.40 11.81 4.89
C TYR A 162 18.92 12.96 5.77
N LYS A 163 18.72 14.12 5.16
CA LYS A 163 18.17 15.27 5.88
C LYS A 163 16.67 15.09 6.04
N PRO A 164 16.09 15.50 7.21
CA PRO A 164 14.65 15.58 7.30
C PRO A 164 14.21 16.55 6.23
N GLY A 165 13.20 16.15 5.53
CA GLY A 165 12.44 17.19 4.93
C GLY A 165 11.74 17.97 6.05
N GLU A 166 11.70 19.27 5.97
CA GLU A 166 10.62 20.09 6.54
C GLU A 166 9.29 19.69 5.85
N ARG A 167 9.24 18.46 5.36
CA ARG A 167 8.31 17.88 4.43
C ARG A 167 6.87 18.02 4.85
N PHE A 168 6.65 17.84 6.14
CA PHE A 168 5.31 17.84 6.70
C PHE A 168 5.02 19.11 7.47
N HIS A 169 5.89 20.09 7.38
CA HIS A 169 5.73 21.36 8.09
C HIS A 169 4.46 22.06 7.61
N GLY A 170 3.55 22.36 8.55
CA GLY A 170 2.24 22.95 8.25
C GLY A 170 1.16 21.97 7.77
N ALA A 171 1.44 20.68 7.60
CA ALA A 171 0.43 19.67 7.31
C ALA A 171 -0.53 19.47 8.50
N ASN A 172 -1.80 19.17 8.20
CA ASN A 172 -2.78 18.75 9.21
C ASN A 172 -2.52 17.28 9.60
N GLN A 173 -1.42 17.06 10.30
CA GLN A 173 -0.91 15.75 10.65
C GLN A 173 -1.20 15.40 12.11
N GLU A 174 -1.36 14.11 12.35
CA GLU A 174 -1.55 13.54 13.67
C GLU A 174 -0.72 12.28 13.84
N PHE A 175 0.14 12.28 14.86
CA PHE A 175 0.94 11.11 15.21
C PHE A 175 0.12 10.15 16.04
N VAL A 176 0.13 8.86 15.65
CA VAL A 176 -0.72 7.80 16.22
C VAL A 176 0.13 6.89 17.10
N PRO A 177 0.05 7.01 18.44
CA PRO A 177 0.87 6.20 19.34
C PRO A 177 0.27 4.83 19.66
N ALA A 178 -1.05 4.64 19.43
CA ALA A 178 -1.77 3.41 19.74
C ALA A 178 -2.90 3.16 18.75
N SER A 179 -3.28 1.91 18.58
CA SER A 179 -4.39 1.49 17.71
C SER A 179 -5.68 2.19 18.09
N ARG A 180 -6.43 2.68 17.09
CA ARG A 180 -7.70 3.39 17.31
C ARG A 180 -8.55 3.48 16.06
N GLU A 181 -9.81 3.78 16.25
CA GLU A 181 -10.72 4.21 15.19
C GLU A 181 -10.46 5.68 14.81
N ILE A 182 -10.43 5.98 13.51
CA ILE A 182 -10.20 7.34 12.97
C ILE A 182 -11.40 7.87 12.19
N ALA A 183 -12.29 7.00 11.78
CA ALA A 183 -13.59 7.28 11.17
C ALA A 183 -14.47 6.04 11.31
N PRO A 184 -15.79 6.12 11.17
CA PRO A 184 -16.67 4.96 11.33
C PRO A 184 -16.21 3.76 10.51
N GLY A 185 -15.85 2.66 11.20
CA GLY A 185 -15.33 1.43 10.60
C GLY A 185 -13.90 1.50 10.05
N VAL A 186 -13.19 2.61 10.23
CA VAL A 186 -11.81 2.83 9.77
C VAL A 186 -10.88 2.88 10.96
N TYR A 187 -9.96 1.93 11.06
CA TYR A 187 -9.04 1.79 12.18
C TYR A 187 -7.59 1.89 11.72
N LEU A 188 -6.75 2.44 12.57
CA LEU A 188 -5.31 2.32 12.45
C LEU A 188 -4.83 1.31 13.49
N ILE A 189 -4.14 0.29 13.05
CA ILE A 189 -3.52 -0.72 13.89
C ILE A 189 -2.03 -0.37 14.00
N VAL A 190 -1.59 -0.13 15.22
CA VAL A 190 -0.20 0.17 15.52
C VAL A 190 0.51 -1.11 15.92
N THR A 191 1.53 -1.47 15.19
CA THR A 191 2.50 -2.50 15.58
C THR A 191 3.89 -1.89 15.66
N ARG A 192 4.81 -2.59 16.29
CA ARG A 192 6.18 -2.12 16.41
C ARG A 192 7.12 -3.22 15.96
N SER A 193 7.91 -2.91 14.94
CA SER A 193 9.00 -3.77 14.54
C SER A 193 10.04 -3.84 15.64
N VAL A 194 10.51 -5.02 15.97
CA VAL A 194 11.70 -5.21 16.85
C VAL A 194 12.99 -5.13 16.04
N MET A 195 12.87 -5.19 14.72
CA MET A 195 13.95 -5.08 13.75
C MET A 195 13.40 -4.31 12.56
N MET A 196 14.26 -3.57 11.86
CA MET A 196 13.85 -2.96 10.59
C MET A 196 13.71 -3.98 9.44
N GLY A 197 13.56 -5.27 9.71
CA GLY A 197 13.69 -6.38 8.77
C GLY A 197 15.16 -6.78 8.59
N ASP A 198 15.43 -7.88 7.91
CA ASP A 198 16.79 -8.44 7.77
C ASP A 198 17.77 -7.53 7.03
N PHE A 199 17.25 -6.52 6.29
CA PHE A 199 18.06 -5.47 5.69
C PHE A 199 18.60 -4.46 6.65
N SER A 200 18.05 -4.39 7.80
CA SER A 200 18.12 -3.17 8.54
C SER A 200 18.54 -3.38 9.96
N VAL A 201 19.23 -4.43 10.16
CA VAL A 201 20.23 -4.42 11.21
C VAL A 201 21.32 -3.45 10.78
N TYR A 202 20.94 -2.19 10.46
CA TYR A 202 21.95 -1.22 10.11
C TYR A 202 21.60 0.16 10.67
N PRO A 203 22.50 0.71 11.49
CA PRO A 203 23.62 0.01 12.15
C PRO A 203 23.09 -1.05 13.10
N PRO A 204 23.63 -2.29 13.01
CA PRO A 204 23.20 -3.37 13.87
C PRO A 204 23.62 -3.06 15.29
N ASN A 205 22.68 -2.83 16.18
CA ASN A 205 22.93 -2.72 17.62
C ASN A 205 24.11 -1.82 18.02
N GLU A 206 24.43 -0.77 17.23
CA GLU A 206 25.45 0.18 17.65
C GLU A 206 24.96 0.93 18.89
N PRO A 207 25.73 0.96 19.97
CA PRO A 207 25.43 1.78 21.12
C PRO A 207 25.30 3.25 20.68
N GLY A 208 24.14 3.85 20.91
CA GLY A 208 23.87 5.25 20.54
C GLY A 208 22.90 5.46 19.37
N HIS A 209 22.40 4.39 18.75
CA HIS A 209 21.29 4.45 17.77
C HIS A 209 20.12 3.56 18.17
N PRO A 210 19.56 3.70 19.40
CA PRO A 210 18.44 2.90 19.87
C PRO A 210 17.15 3.12 19.05
N ASP A 211 17.05 4.25 18.37
CA ASP A 211 15.97 4.67 17.48
C ASP A 211 15.87 3.85 16.20
N LEU A 212 16.92 3.16 15.80
CA LEU A 212 16.91 2.23 14.68
C LEU A 212 16.50 0.80 15.07
N ALA A 213 16.51 0.48 16.37
CA ALA A 213 16.07 -0.80 16.91
C ALA A 213 14.55 -0.82 17.11
N GLY A 214 13.81 -0.96 16.02
CA GLY A 214 12.39 -1.06 16.05
C GLY A 214 11.66 0.29 15.94
N PHE A 215 10.70 0.34 15.07
CA PHE A 215 9.89 1.54 14.81
C PHE A 215 8.40 1.16 14.70
N PRO A 216 7.50 2.12 14.97
CA PRO A 216 6.08 1.88 14.81
C PRO A 216 5.68 1.85 13.35
N GLU A 217 4.79 0.91 13.00
CA GLU A 217 4.08 0.84 11.73
C GLU A 217 2.59 1.02 11.96
N LEU A 218 1.94 1.68 11.01
CA LEU A 218 0.49 1.77 10.89
C LEU A 218 0.01 0.83 9.79
N SER A 219 -0.95 0.00 10.11
CA SER A 219 -1.76 -0.70 9.12
C SER A 219 -3.18 -0.15 9.15
N LEU A 220 -3.82 -0.05 7.98
CA LEU A 220 -5.19 0.42 7.84
C LEU A 220 -6.13 -0.78 7.89
N ALA A 221 -7.06 -0.80 8.83
CA ALA A 221 -8.06 -1.85 8.98
C ALA A 221 -9.47 -1.29 8.76
N LEU A 222 -10.21 -1.91 7.85
CA LEU A 222 -11.57 -1.53 7.47
C LEU A 222 -12.53 -2.64 7.89
N LYS A 223 -13.50 -2.31 8.73
CA LYS A 223 -14.46 -3.28 9.24
C LYS A 223 -15.62 -3.44 8.27
N THR A 224 -15.80 -4.62 7.72
CA THR A 224 -16.88 -4.95 6.80
C THR A 224 -17.81 -6.01 7.40
N GLU A 225 -18.94 -6.26 6.74
CA GLU A 225 -19.88 -7.34 7.17
C GLU A 225 -19.24 -8.74 7.12
N LYS A 226 -18.21 -8.95 6.27
CA LYS A 226 -17.53 -10.25 6.13
C LYS A 226 -16.25 -10.38 6.96
N GLY A 227 -15.86 -9.33 7.64
CA GLY A 227 -14.61 -9.28 8.40
C GLY A 227 -13.79 -8.03 8.11
N VAL A 228 -12.53 -8.05 8.48
CA VAL A 228 -11.62 -6.93 8.35
C VAL A 228 -10.85 -7.02 7.03
N VAL A 229 -10.83 -5.92 6.28
CA VAL A 229 -9.88 -5.69 5.20
C VAL A 229 -8.70 -4.94 5.79
N LEU A 230 -7.52 -5.54 5.72
CA LEU A 230 -6.28 -5.04 6.33
C LEU A 230 -5.31 -4.65 5.24
N ILE A 231 -4.86 -3.39 5.25
CA ILE A 231 -3.86 -2.88 4.32
C ILE A 231 -2.57 -2.60 5.09
N THR A 232 -1.46 -3.16 4.61
CA THR A 232 -0.12 -3.04 5.22
C THR A 232 0.83 -2.27 4.30
N GLY A 233 1.81 -1.55 4.87
CA GLY A 233 2.90 -0.94 4.10
C GLY A 233 3.94 -1.99 3.71
N CYS A 234 4.90 -2.23 4.60
CA CYS A 234 5.93 -3.27 4.42
C CYS A 234 5.75 -4.50 5.31
N SER A 235 5.09 -4.38 6.43
CA SER A 235 5.01 -5.44 7.46
C SER A 235 6.37 -5.76 8.11
N HIS A 236 7.13 -4.73 8.46
CA HIS A 236 8.38 -4.91 9.23
C HIS A 236 8.16 -5.53 10.61
N SER A 237 6.95 -5.36 11.15
CA SER A 237 6.50 -6.02 12.38
C SER A 237 6.12 -7.49 12.16
N LYS A 238 6.31 -8.03 10.95
CA LYS A 238 5.85 -9.30 10.39
C LYS A 238 4.34 -9.32 10.15
N VAL A 239 3.95 -9.74 8.95
CA VAL A 239 2.54 -9.71 8.52
C VAL A 239 1.63 -10.53 9.44
N GLU A 240 2.12 -11.69 9.90
CA GLU A 240 1.39 -12.56 10.83
C GLU A 240 1.15 -11.89 12.20
N GLU A 241 2.09 -11.07 12.68
CA GLU A 241 1.92 -10.35 13.94
C GLU A 241 0.97 -9.16 13.79
N ILE A 242 0.99 -8.46 12.65
CA ILE A 242 0.01 -7.42 12.32
C ILE A 242 -1.40 -8.01 12.27
N ILE A 243 -1.57 -9.19 11.67
CA ILE A 243 -2.85 -9.91 11.64
C ILE A 243 -3.30 -10.27 13.05
N ARG A 244 -2.42 -10.82 13.91
CA ARG A 244 -2.74 -11.15 15.31
C ARG A 244 -3.18 -9.90 16.08
N ALA A 245 -2.42 -8.81 15.97
CA ALA A 245 -2.76 -7.54 16.61
C ALA A 245 -4.11 -7.00 16.15
N THR A 246 -4.40 -7.09 14.84
CA THR A 246 -5.68 -6.66 14.26
C THR A 246 -6.84 -7.50 14.81
N LYS A 247 -6.71 -8.83 14.83
CA LYS A 247 -7.72 -9.74 15.37
C LYS A 247 -7.95 -9.52 16.85
N GLN A 248 -6.87 -9.31 17.62
CA GLN A 248 -6.97 -9.02 19.05
C GLN A 248 -7.69 -7.69 19.32
N TYR A 249 -7.40 -6.66 18.53
CA TYR A 249 -7.98 -5.33 18.72
C TYR A 249 -9.45 -5.26 18.29
N LEU A 250 -9.80 -5.86 17.14
CA LEU A 250 -11.14 -5.73 16.55
C LEU A 250 -12.09 -6.90 16.86
N GLY A 251 -11.58 -8.03 17.35
CA GLY A 251 -12.39 -9.22 17.63
C GLY A 251 -13.09 -9.79 16.40
N SER A 252 -12.55 -9.60 15.21
CA SER A 252 -13.20 -9.93 13.93
C SER A 252 -12.30 -10.79 13.04
N PRO A 253 -12.86 -11.66 12.18
CA PRO A 253 -12.09 -12.43 11.20
C PRO A 253 -11.45 -11.49 10.18
N ILE A 254 -10.41 -11.97 9.48
CA ILE A 254 -9.74 -11.23 8.41
C ILE A 254 -10.29 -11.68 7.05
N GLU A 255 -10.93 -10.78 6.36
CA GLU A 255 -11.48 -11.01 5.02
C GLU A 255 -10.40 -10.92 3.94
N LEU A 256 -9.53 -9.89 4.02
CA LEU A 256 -8.49 -9.62 3.04
C LEU A 256 -7.28 -9.01 3.73
N VAL A 257 -6.08 -9.42 3.32
CA VAL A 257 -4.82 -8.71 3.62
C VAL A 257 -4.21 -8.28 2.30
N GLU A 258 -3.98 -6.97 2.13
CA GLU A 258 -3.34 -6.37 0.97
C GLU A 258 -2.13 -5.54 1.37
N GLY A 259 -1.08 -5.51 0.52
CA GLY A 259 0.12 -4.72 0.73
C GLY A 259 1.41 -5.52 0.78
N GLY A 260 2.47 -4.91 1.30
CA GLY A 260 3.78 -5.53 1.42
C GLY A 260 3.84 -6.50 2.61
N PHE A 261 4.34 -7.72 2.38
CA PHE A 261 4.52 -8.75 3.41
C PHE A 261 5.99 -8.96 3.79
N HIS A 262 6.89 -8.20 3.21
CA HIS A 262 8.33 -8.21 3.47
C HIS A 262 8.96 -9.61 3.36
N MET A 263 8.58 -10.37 2.32
CA MET A 263 9.00 -11.78 2.16
C MET A 263 10.20 -11.97 1.24
N PHE A 264 10.61 -10.95 0.51
CA PHE A 264 11.66 -11.07 -0.51
C PHE A 264 13.04 -11.51 0.03
N PRO A 265 13.42 -11.36 1.34
CA PRO A 265 14.68 -11.87 1.85
C PRO A 265 14.63 -13.36 2.26
N TYR A 266 13.43 -13.95 2.31
CA TYR A 266 13.25 -15.27 2.89
C TYR A 266 13.21 -16.38 1.85
N ASP A 267 13.51 -17.61 2.29
CA ASP A 267 13.48 -18.80 1.46
C ASP A 267 12.07 -19.40 1.30
N THR A 268 11.98 -20.40 0.43
CA THR A 268 10.72 -21.10 0.13
C THR A 268 10.06 -21.69 1.38
N ALA A 269 10.85 -22.26 2.28
CA ALA A 269 10.32 -22.94 3.48
C ALA A 269 9.66 -21.93 4.43
N TYR A 270 10.34 -20.81 4.70
CA TYR A 270 9.79 -19.75 5.53
C TYR A 270 8.51 -19.16 4.93
N ILE A 271 8.56 -18.77 3.64
CA ILE A 271 7.42 -18.16 2.96
C ILE A 271 6.22 -19.10 2.94
N SER A 272 6.45 -20.40 2.64
CA SER A 272 5.38 -21.41 2.65
C SER A 272 4.76 -21.57 4.03
N ASN A 273 5.57 -21.61 5.08
CA ASN A 273 5.07 -21.69 6.45
C ASN A 273 4.20 -20.49 6.82
N ILE A 274 4.61 -19.26 6.43
CA ILE A 274 3.81 -18.07 6.70
C ILE A 274 2.51 -18.06 5.89
N ALA A 275 2.54 -18.45 4.62
CA ALA A 275 1.34 -18.52 3.78
C ALA A 275 0.30 -19.49 4.37
N HIS A 276 0.73 -20.66 4.84
CA HIS A 276 -0.13 -21.63 5.52
C HIS A 276 -0.60 -21.14 6.89
N LEU A 277 0.29 -20.56 7.70
CA LEU A 277 -0.07 -19.95 8.97
C LEU A 277 -1.17 -18.90 8.81
N MET A 278 -1.04 -18.01 7.80
CA MET A 278 -2.05 -16.98 7.54
C MET A 278 -3.40 -17.60 7.15
N LYS A 279 -3.38 -18.60 6.27
CA LYS A 279 -4.59 -19.24 5.75
C LYS A 279 -5.25 -20.14 6.79
N ASP A 280 -4.50 -21.10 7.32
CA ASP A 280 -5.03 -22.23 8.06
C ASP A 280 -5.23 -21.91 9.55
N ASP A 281 -4.28 -21.19 10.19
CA ASP A 281 -4.33 -20.90 11.62
C ASP A 281 -4.92 -19.51 11.93
N LEU A 282 -4.54 -18.48 11.15
CA LEU A 282 -5.04 -17.13 11.36
C LEU A 282 -6.38 -16.88 10.64
N GLY A 283 -6.76 -17.76 9.73
CA GLY A 283 -8.05 -17.72 9.04
C GLY A 283 -8.19 -16.52 8.10
N VAL A 284 -7.09 -16.08 7.49
CA VAL A 284 -7.12 -15.03 6.46
C VAL A 284 -7.78 -15.60 5.22
N ARG A 285 -8.90 -15.02 4.81
CA ARG A 285 -9.70 -15.57 3.71
C ARG A 285 -9.08 -15.28 2.34
N ARG A 286 -8.67 -14.03 2.10
CA ARG A 286 -8.11 -13.57 0.83
C ARG A 286 -6.79 -12.82 1.06
N VAL A 287 -5.91 -12.87 0.06
CA VAL A 287 -4.66 -12.10 0.06
C VAL A 287 -4.46 -11.36 -1.26
N ALA A 288 -3.83 -10.21 -1.17
CA ALA A 288 -3.40 -9.40 -2.29
C ALA A 288 -1.99 -8.87 -2.02
N PRO A 289 -0.96 -9.76 -2.05
CA PRO A 289 0.41 -9.37 -1.74
C PRO A 289 0.96 -8.40 -2.79
N ALA A 290 1.66 -7.37 -2.30
CA ALA A 290 2.20 -6.27 -3.07
C ALA A 290 3.65 -5.96 -2.66
N HIS A 291 4.27 -4.98 -3.29
CA HIS A 291 5.51 -4.31 -2.93
C HIS A 291 6.66 -5.27 -2.55
N CYS A 292 7.16 -5.17 -1.30
CA CYS A 292 8.30 -5.95 -0.78
C CYS A 292 8.01 -7.43 -0.50
N THR A 293 6.87 -7.94 -0.94
CA THR A 293 6.55 -9.38 -0.82
C THR A 293 7.49 -10.23 -1.69
N GLY A 294 7.78 -9.81 -2.92
CA GLY A 294 8.76 -10.46 -3.80
C GLY A 294 8.21 -11.61 -4.63
N ASN A 295 8.88 -11.87 -5.76
CA ASN A 295 8.41 -12.79 -6.80
C ASN A 295 8.17 -14.24 -6.33
N LEU A 296 9.09 -14.77 -5.50
CA LEU A 296 8.96 -16.10 -4.93
C LEU A 296 7.72 -16.23 -4.05
N ALA A 297 7.50 -15.22 -3.22
CA ALA A 297 6.35 -15.19 -2.33
C ALA A 297 5.04 -15.02 -3.12
N PHE A 298 4.98 -14.16 -4.14
CA PHE A 298 3.81 -14.06 -5.02
C PHE A 298 3.38 -15.43 -5.57
N LYS A 299 4.37 -16.23 -6.02
CA LYS A 299 4.10 -17.58 -6.52
C LYS A 299 3.52 -18.48 -5.40
N ILE A 300 4.17 -18.51 -4.24
CA ILE A 300 3.78 -19.39 -3.13
C ILE A 300 2.39 -19.00 -2.60
N PHE A 301 2.14 -17.72 -2.37
CA PHE A 301 0.82 -17.25 -1.91
C PHE A 301 -0.27 -17.57 -2.93
N ARG A 302 0.00 -17.42 -4.22
CA ARG A 302 -0.95 -17.79 -5.28
C ARG A 302 -1.24 -19.29 -5.25
N ASP A 303 -0.24 -20.13 -5.10
CA ASP A 303 -0.39 -21.59 -5.08
C ASP A 303 -1.17 -22.02 -3.80
N VAL A 304 -0.93 -21.39 -2.65
CA VAL A 304 -1.62 -21.69 -1.37
C VAL A 304 -3.06 -21.17 -1.37
N TYR A 305 -3.31 -19.95 -1.83
CA TYR A 305 -4.63 -19.31 -1.75
C TYR A 305 -5.54 -19.60 -2.95
N GLY A 306 -4.99 -20.00 -4.10
CA GLY A 306 -5.77 -20.32 -5.30
C GLY A 306 -6.67 -19.16 -5.73
N GLU A 307 -7.98 -19.39 -5.81
CA GLU A 307 -8.97 -18.38 -6.20
C GLU A 307 -9.09 -17.20 -5.19
N ASN A 308 -8.60 -17.38 -3.99
CA ASN A 308 -8.57 -16.34 -2.97
C ASN A 308 -7.31 -15.45 -3.03
N TYR A 309 -6.43 -15.68 -3.99
CA TYR A 309 -5.32 -14.80 -4.31
C TYR A 309 -5.78 -13.70 -5.25
N ASN A 310 -5.50 -12.44 -4.91
CA ASN A 310 -5.79 -11.29 -5.74
C ASN A 310 -4.47 -10.67 -6.24
N TYR A 311 -4.46 -10.22 -7.47
CA TYR A 311 -3.33 -9.48 -8.03
C TYR A 311 -3.37 -8.02 -7.56
N ALA A 312 -2.27 -7.50 -7.04
CA ALA A 312 -2.17 -6.18 -6.42
C ALA A 312 -1.03 -5.30 -7.01
N GLY A 313 -0.66 -5.46 -8.28
CA GLY A 313 0.31 -4.57 -8.95
C GLY A 313 -0.30 -3.21 -9.33
N VAL A 314 0.53 -2.26 -9.76
CA VAL A 314 0.06 -0.95 -10.24
C VAL A 314 -1.06 -1.12 -11.28
N GLU A 315 -2.07 -0.27 -11.22
CA GLU A 315 -3.31 -0.31 -12.03
C GLU A 315 -4.29 -1.43 -11.65
N SER A 316 -3.95 -2.33 -10.71
CA SER A 316 -4.93 -3.29 -10.23
C SER A 316 -5.87 -2.65 -9.22
N GLU A 317 -7.10 -3.13 -9.21
CA GLU A 317 -8.12 -2.74 -8.25
C GLU A 317 -8.73 -3.98 -7.60
N VAL A 318 -8.62 -4.09 -6.30
CA VAL A 318 -9.17 -5.19 -5.50
C VAL A 318 -10.47 -4.74 -4.85
N MET A 319 -11.56 -5.41 -5.23
CA MET A 319 -12.88 -5.13 -4.67
C MET A 319 -13.08 -5.88 -3.36
N PHE A 320 -13.79 -5.24 -2.42
CA PHE A 320 -14.16 -5.87 -1.15
C PHE A 320 -15.57 -5.47 -0.69
N PRO A 321 -16.19 -6.26 0.21
CA PRO A 321 -17.57 -6.01 0.65
C PRO A 321 -17.72 -4.73 1.50
N HIS A 322 -18.97 -4.30 1.65
CA HIS A 322 -19.34 -3.24 2.59
C HIS A 322 -19.17 -3.64 4.04
#